data_c4b8100570d985ce733492b5e935a3ee
#
_entry.id   c4b8100570d985ce733492b5e935a3ee
#
_cell.length_a   1.000
_cell.length_b   1.000
_cell.length_c   1.000
_cell.angle_alpha   90.00
_cell.angle_beta   90.00
_cell.angle_gamma   90.00
#
_symmetry.space_group_name_H-M   'P 1'
#
loop_
_entity.id
_entity.type
_entity.pdbx_description
1 polymer ?
#
loop_
_entity_poly.entity_id
_entity_poly.type
_entity_poly.pdbx_seq_one_letter_code
_entity_poly.pdbx_strand_id
1 'polypeptide(L)'
;MDLYFDTKKTLFDSMKRINDKGNNTAVIYNCDDRYGDKIVSGTQAERIAYGFGCGAYSAKNLKMDFEGMEFDVLVPRNGGETDKIRIETKLTGKFNVHNILASIAALRFFKIEYKDIIKAIAEFNPVEGRFNQLELSNGAVAIIDYSHTPDSLQKAIATIREILSGNGSKNRIITVFGCGGNRDKTKRPMMGEIATEYSDEVIITSDNPRYEEPMAIIEDIKAGIKKDNYSIEENREKAIEKAVELSKKGDVILIAGKGHETYQEIKGIKHHLSDREIVEKFC
;
A
#
# COMPACT_ATOMS: atom_id res chain seq x y z
N MET A 1 -2.60 20.90 3.01
CA MET A 1 -1.32 20.18 2.77
C MET A 1 -0.14 20.87 3.43
N ASP A 2 -0.02 22.18 3.31
CA ASP A 2 1.16 22.94 3.78
C ASP A 2 1.38 22.82 5.30
N LEU A 3 0.35 23.02 6.11
CA LEU A 3 0.46 22.89 7.57
C LEU A 3 0.91 21.49 8.02
N TYR A 4 0.47 20.43 7.35
CA TYR A 4 0.89 19.08 7.65
C TYR A 4 2.34 18.80 7.26
N PHE A 5 2.77 19.34 6.12
CA PHE A 5 4.17 19.32 5.69
C PHE A 5 5.07 20.07 6.67
N ASP A 6 4.70 21.30 7.02
CA ASP A 6 5.47 22.15 7.94
C ASP A 6 5.60 21.50 9.32
N THR A 7 4.52 20.91 9.84
CA THR A 7 4.56 20.17 11.11
C THR A 7 5.54 19.00 11.06
N LYS A 8 5.52 18.20 9.99
CA LYS A 8 6.50 17.11 9.83
C LYS A 8 7.93 17.64 9.65
N LYS A 9 8.12 18.71 8.89
CA LYS A 9 9.42 19.30 8.64
C LYS A 9 10.10 19.76 9.92
N THR A 10 9.36 20.24 10.90
CA THR A 10 9.89 20.64 12.21
C THR A 10 10.75 19.55 12.86
N LEU A 11 10.35 18.27 12.74
CA LEU A 11 11.14 17.14 13.25
C LEU A 11 12.52 17.09 12.56
N PHE A 12 12.54 17.17 11.23
CA PHE A 12 13.79 17.06 10.46
C PHE A 12 14.71 18.27 10.68
N ASP A 13 14.15 19.47 10.77
CA ASP A 13 14.90 20.69 11.03
C ASP A 13 15.53 20.71 12.44
N SER A 14 14.90 20.03 13.41
CA SER A 14 15.41 19.91 14.78
C SER A 14 16.57 18.90 14.92
N MET A 15 16.81 18.05 13.91
CA MET A 15 17.82 17.00 14.00
C MET A 15 19.23 17.55 13.78
N LYS A 16 20.09 17.35 14.78
CA LYS A 16 21.52 17.69 14.76
C LYS A 16 22.32 16.52 14.20
N ARG A 17 23.53 16.76 13.68
CA ARG A 17 24.44 15.71 13.20
C ARG A 17 24.82 14.72 14.31
N ILE A 18 25.00 15.23 15.52
CA ILE A 18 25.26 14.42 16.73
C ILE A 18 24.17 14.79 17.73
N ASN A 19 23.47 13.79 18.24
CA ASN A 19 22.44 14.01 19.25
C ASN A 19 23.05 14.31 20.63
N ASP A 20 22.21 14.68 21.59
CA ASP A 20 22.64 15.07 22.94
C ASP A 20 23.31 13.92 23.74
N LYS A 21 23.24 12.67 23.24
CA LYS A 21 23.92 11.48 23.76
C LYS A 21 25.25 11.18 23.05
N GLY A 22 25.71 12.07 22.12
CA GLY A 22 26.95 11.88 21.38
C GLY A 22 26.88 10.90 20.20
N ASN A 23 25.69 10.43 19.81
CA ASN A 23 25.53 9.51 18.68
C ASN A 23 25.28 10.26 17.36
N ASN A 24 25.81 9.74 16.26
CA ASN A 24 25.47 10.20 14.92
C ASN A 24 23.98 10.03 14.64
N THR A 25 23.43 10.97 13.87
CA THR A 25 22.04 10.93 13.42
C THR A 25 21.96 11.01 11.90
N ALA A 26 20.97 10.32 11.33
CA ALA A 26 20.69 10.38 9.90
C ALA A 26 19.21 10.62 9.65
N VAL A 27 18.89 11.24 8.54
CA VAL A 27 17.55 11.32 7.96
C VAL A 27 17.55 10.51 6.67
N ILE A 28 16.64 9.55 6.61
CA ILE A 28 16.49 8.67 5.45
C ILE A 28 15.22 9.08 4.75
N TYR A 29 15.30 9.42 3.47
CA TYR A 29 14.19 10.02 2.75
C TYR A 29 14.05 9.51 1.32
N ASN A 30 12.82 9.48 0.84
CA ASN A 30 12.47 9.09 -0.52
C ASN A 30 12.71 10.25 -1.50
N CYS A 31 13.68 10.13 -2.41
CA CYS A 31 13.97 11.14 -3.42
C CYS A 31 13.03 11.11 -4.63
N ASP A 32 12.19 10.06 -4.77
CA ASP A 32 11.12 10.05 -5.78
C ASP A 32 9.90 10.86 -5.33
N ASP A 33 9.77 11.14 -4.01
CA ASP A 33 8.68 11.96 -3.49
C ASP A 33 8.98 13.44 -3.72
N ARG A 34 8.02 14.19 -4.29
CA ARG A 34 8.15 15.64 -4.56
C ARG A 34 8.48 16.50 -3.34
N TYR A 35 8.22 15.97 -2.14
CA TYR A 35 8.54 16.63 -0.87
C TYR A 35 9.82 16.09 -0.23
N GLY A 36 10.42 15.01 -0.76
CA GLY A 36 11.56 14.34 -0.15
C GLY A 36 12.73 15.27 0.15
N ASP A 37 13.26 15.95 -0.86
CA ASP A 37 14.36 16.89 -0.68
C ASP A 37 13.97 18.12 0.16
N LYS A 38 12.72 18.57 0.01
CA LYS A 38 12.21 19.76 0.73
C LYS A 38 12.09 19.51 2.22
N ILE A 39 11.63 18.33 2.64
CA ILE A 39 11.40 18.03 4.05
C ILE A 39 12.70 17.94 4.84
N VAL A 40 13.80 17.52 4.19
CA VAL A 40 15.13 17.40 4.82
C VAL A 40 16.03 18.59 4.59
N SER A 41 15.56 19.65 3.93
CA SER A 41 16.40 20.78 3.51
C SER A 41 17.08 21.56 4.67
N GLY A 42 16.42 21.64 5.84
CA GLY A 42 16.92 22.34 7.03
C GLY A 42 17.70 21.48 8.02
N THR A 43 17.77 20.15 7.83
CA THR A 43 18.42 19.25 8.79
C THR A 43 19.95 19.40 8.80
N GLN A 44 20.56 19.26 9.97
CA GLN A 44 22.03 19.13 10.15
C GLN A 44 22.47 17.66 10.23
N ALA A 45 21.52 16.69 10.30
CA ALA A 45 21.81 15.27 10.30
C ALA A 45 22.36 14.81 8.95
N GLU A 46 22.97 13.63 8.90
CA GLU A 46 23.37 13.00 7.65
C GLU A 46 22.14 12.72 6.79
N ARG A 47 22.21 13.06 5.49
CA ARG A 47 21.10 12.84 4.56
C ARG A 47 21.35 11.58 3.74
N ILE A 48 20.47 10.62 3.84
CA ILE A 48 20.53 9.35 3.10
C ILE A 48 19.29 9.25 2.23
N ALA A 49 19.43 9.48 0.93
CA ALA A 49 18.36 9.40 -0.05
C ALA A 49 18.23 7.98 -0.59
N TYR A 50 16.99 7.56 -0.86
CA TYR A 50 16.68 6.31 -1.57
C TYR A 50 15.57 6.51 -2.60
N GLY A 51 15.53 5.68 -3.67
CA GLY A 51 14.48 5.75 -4.68
C GLY A 51 14.72 4.87 -5.91
N PHE A 52 13.92 5.08 -6.95
CA PHE A 52 14.08 4.47 -8.26
C PHE A 52 14.95 5.35 -9.16
N GLY A 53 16.24 5.14 -9.17
CA GLY A 53 17.15 5.90 -10.04
C GLY A 53 17.70 7.18 -9.43
N CYS A 54 17.44 7.44 -8.17
CA CYS A 54 18.01 8.51 -7.39
C CYS A 54 18.48 8.01 -6.03
N GLY A 55 19.31 8.79 -5.36
CA GLY A 55 19.77 8.50 -4.01
C GLY A 55 20.94 7.52 -3.91
N ALA A 56 21.43 7.35 -2.69
CA ALA A 56 22.51 6.42 -2.36
C ALA A 56 22.09 4.96 -2.46
N TYR A 57 20.80 4.67 -2.23
CA TYR A 57 20.19 3.35 -2.37
C TYR A 57 19.16 3.40 -3.48
N SER A 58 19.51 2.86 -4.65
CA SER A 58 18.70 3.03 -5.85
C SER A 58 18.25 1.69 -6.43
N ALA A 59 16.94 1.48 -6.55
CA ALA A 59 16.38 0.28 -7.17
C ALA A 59 16.45 0.33 -8.69
N LYS A 60 16.78 -0.82 -9.30
CA LYS A 60 16.86 -1.06 -10.74
C LYS A 60 16.29 -2.43 -11.08
N ASN A 61 15.95 -2.64 -12.36
CA ASN A 61 15.59 -3.95 -12.91
C ASN A 61 14.49 -4.67 -12.13
N LEU A 62 13.47 -3.91 -11.68
CA LEU A 62 12.34 -4.47 -10.95
C LEU A 62 11.54 -5.41 -11.85
N LYS A 63 11.32 -6.63 -11.36
CA LYS A 63 10.30 -7.56 -11.83
C LYS A 63 9.41 -7.90 -10.67
N MET A 64 8.12 -7.98 -10.90
CA MET A 64 7.14 -8.31 -9.87
C MET A 64 5.97 -9.08 -10.45
N ASP A 65 5.44 -9.97 -9.65
CA ASP A 65 4.19 -10.70 -9.87
C ASP A 65 3.40 -10.79 -8.57
N PHE A 66 2.39 -11.66 -8.55
CA PHE A 66 1.60 -11.87 -7.34
C PHE A 66 2.37 -12.67 -6.27
N GLU A 67 3.38 -13.44 -6.60
CA GLU A 67 4.17 -14.24 -5.66
C GLU A 67 5.25 -13.43 -4.94
N GLY A 68 5.67 -12.30 -5.54
CA GLY A 68 6.67 -11.43 -4.96
C GLY A 68 7.35 -10.50 -5.96
N MET A 69 8.56 -10.10 -5.64
CA MET A 69 9.37 -9.27 -6.53
C MET A 69 10.85 -9.53 -6.38
N GLU A 70 11.56 -9.26 -7.46
CA GLU A 70 13.01 -9.27 -7.53
C GLU A 70 13.53 -7.96 -8.16
N PHE A 71 14.60 -7.43 -7.60
CA PHE A 71 15.23 -6.20 -8.13
C PHE A 71 16.67 -6.06 -7.67
N ASP A 72 17.44 -5.25 -8.40
CA ASP A 72 18.80 -4.88 -8.02
C ASP A 72 18.75 -3.58 -7.20
N VAL A 73 19.62 -3.48 -6.19
CA VAL A 73 19.85 -2.23 -5.46
C VAL A 73 21.29 -1.80 -5.65
N LEU A 74 21.50 -0.61 -6.18
CA LEU A 74 22.79 0.05 -6.16
C LEU A 74 23.03 0.59 -4.75
N VAL A 75 24.17 0.30 -4.17
CA VAL A 75 24.51 0.64 -2.78
C VAL A 75 25.87 1.33 -2.70
N PRO A 76 26.08 2.25 -1.73
CA PRO A 76 27.38 2.89 -1.56
C PRO A 76 28.47 1.88 -1.19
N ARG A 77 29.66 2.07 -1.79
CA ARG A 77 30.91 1.39 -1.43
C ARG A 77 31.92 2.38 -0.89
N ASN A 78 32.86 1.89 -0.09
CA ASN A 78 33.99 2.70 0.37
C ASN A 78 34.79 3.23 -0.83
N GLY A 79 35.08 4.54 -0.84
CA GLY A 79 35.81 5.18 -1.94
C GLY A 79 34.93 5.87 -2.98
N GLY A 80 33.59 5.97 -2.76
CA GLY A 80 32.68 6.68 -3.66
C GLY A 80 32.17 5.85 -4.85
N GLU A 81 32.55 4.58 -4.95
CA GLU A 81 32.00 3.64 -5.90
C GLU A 81 30.64 3.13 -5.47
N THR A 82 29.90 2.52 -6.40
CA THR A 82 28.64 1.81 -6.11
C THR A 82 28.83 0.31 -6.31
N ASP A 83 28.26 -0.48 -5.43
CA ASP A 83 28.13 -1.92 -5.57
C ASP A 83 26.68 -2.27 -5.89
N LYS A 84 26.42 -3.52 -6.23
CA LYS A 84 25.11 -4.02 -6.58
C LYS A 84 24.75 -5.22 -5.74
N ILE A 85 23.59 -5.18 -5.10
CA ILE A 85 23.01 -6.32 -4.38
C ILE A 85 21.69 -6.72 -5.04
N ARG A 86 21.40 -8.02 -5.06
CA ARG A 86 20.13 -8.57 -5.52
C ARG A 86 19.19 -8.76 -4.35
N ILE A 87 17.95 -8.28 -4.49
CA ILE A 87 16.87 -8.48 -3.54
C ILE A 87 15.82 -9.38 -4.17
N GLU A 88 15.40 -10.39 -3.42
CA GLU A 88 14.26 -11.25 -3.70
C GLU A 88 13.38 -11.26 -2.47
N THR A 89 12.07 -11.13 -2.64
CA THR A 89 11.12 -11.00 -1.52
C THR A 89 9.72 -11.44 -1.93
N LYS A 90 8.95 -11.94 -0.95
CA LYS A 90 7.52 -12.25 -1.10
C LYS A 90 6.63 -11.02 -1.10
N LEU A 91 7.17 -9.85 -0.77
CA LEU A 91 6.43 -8.60 -0.88
C LEU A 91 6.27 -8.20 -2.34
N THR A 92 5.16 -7.55 -2.68
CA THR A 92 4.92 -7.04 -4.02
C THR A 92 4.52 -5.56 -4.00
N GLY A 93 4.67 -4.88 -5.13
CA GLY A 93 4.35 -3.47 -5.31
C GLY A 93 5.51 -2.49 -5.08
N LYS A 94 5.56 -1.44 -5.91
CA LYS A 94 6.61 -0.40 -5.87
C LYS A 94 6.72 0.30 -4.51
N PHE A 95 5.61 0.43 -3.79
CA PHE A 95 5.62 1.00 -2.44
C PHE A 95 6.45 0.13 -1.47
N ASN A 96 6.47 -1.20 -1.64
CA ASN A 96 7.31 -2.09 -0.86
C ASN A 96 8.78 -2.02 -1.28
N VAL A 97 9.10 -1.72 -2.55
CA VAL A 97 10.48 -1.41 -2.94
C VAL A 97 11.00 -0.21 -2.14
N HIS A 98 10.22 0.89 -2.05
CA HIS A 98 10.58 2.03 -1.21
C HIS A 98 10.76 1.66 0.27
N ASN A 99 9.87 0.83 0.83
CA ASN A 99 9.98 0.36 2.22
C ASN A 99 11.28 -0.45 2.43
N ILE A 100 11.63 -1.33 1.50
CA ILE A 100 12.85 -2.14 1.54
C ILE A 100 14.09 -1.24 1.42
N LEU A 101 14.12 -0.29 0.48
CA LEU A 101 15.23 0.64 0.33
C LEU A 101 15.46 1.47 1.60
N ALA A 102 14.38 1.99 2.20
CA ALA A 102 14.45 2.70 3.48
C ALA A 102 15.01 1.83 4.61
N SER A 103 14.57 0.56 4.66
CA SER A 103 15.04 -0.42 5.65
C SER A 103 16.53 -0.75 5.44
N ILE A 104 16.97 -0.98 4.20
CA ILE A 104 18.38 -1.20 3.88
C ILE A 104 19.22 0.00 4.33
N ALA A 105 18.81 1.23 3.98
CA ALA A 105 19.51 2.44 4.35
C ALA A 105 19.62 2.59 5.87
N ALA A 106 18.53 2.34 6.61
CA ALA A 106 18.50 2.40 8.07
C ALA A 106 19.42 1.35 8.71
N LEU A 107 19.32 0.10 8.28
CA LEU A 107 20.13 -1.00 8.84
C LEU A 107 21.62 -0.81 8.54
N ARG A 108 21.95 -0.30 7.35
CA ARG A 108 23.34 0.04 7.00
C ARG A 108 23.90 1.20 7.82
N PHE A 109 23.09 2.19 8.14
CA PHE A 109 23.48 3.24 9.09
C PHE A 109 23.86 2.67 10.46
N PHE A 110 23.18 1.62 10.92
CA PHE A 110 23.54 0.84 12.10
C PHE A 110 24.63 -0.23 11.87
N LYS A 111 25.28 -0.22 10.70
CA LYS A 111 26.39 -1.11 10.33
C LYS A 111 26.03 -2.60 10.24
N ILE A 112 24.76 -2.94 10.04
CA ILE A 112 24.34 -4.33 9.77
C ILE A 112 24.82 -4.74 8.37
N GLU A 113 25.39 -5.92 8.23
CA GLU A 113 25.96 -6.40 6.97
C GLU A 113 24.89 -6.70 5.92
N TYR A 114 25.19 -6.41 4.63
CA TYR A 114 24.23 -6.64 3.53
C TYR A 114 23.73 -8.08 3.47
N LYS A 115 24.60 -9.07 3.72
CA LYS A 115 24.22 -10.49 3.71
C LYS A 115 23.06 -10.79 4.69
N ASP A 116 23.11 -10.17 5.88
CA ASP A 116 22.12 -10.41 6.92
C ASP A 116 20.81 -9.67 6.59
N ILE A 117 20.92 -8.47 6.00
CA ILE A 117 19.77 -7.69 5.51
C ILE A 117 19.05 -8.44 4.38
N ILE A 118 19.79 -8.91 3.38
CA ILE A 118 19.24 -9.67 2.23
C ILE A 118 18.52 -10.92 2.72
N LYS A 119 19.14 -11.67 3.63
CA LYS A 119 18.54 -12.87 4.23
C LYS A 119 17.23 -12.54 4.94
N ALA A 120 17.22 -11.50 5.79
CA ALA A 120 16.03 -11.09 6.52
C ALA A 120 14.88 -10.66 5.58
N ILE A 121 15.19 -9.94 4.48
CA ILE A 121 14.21 -9.54 3.48
C ILE A 121 13.62 -10.75 2.76
N ALA A 122 14.42 -11.74 2.37
CA ALA A 122 13.95 -12.93 1.68
C ALA A 122 13.06 -13.82 2.57
N GLU A 123 13.34 -13.88 3.87
CA GLU A 123 12.58 -14.64 4.87
C GLU A 123 11.33 -13.89 5.37
N PHE A 124 11.22 -12.57 5.09
CA PHE A 124 10.11 -11.76 5.58
C PHE A 124 8.80 -12.14 4.91
N ASN A 125 7.79 -12.44 5.72
CA ASN A 125 6.45 -12.72 5.22
C ASN A 125 5.62 -11.42 5.16
N PRO A 126 4.71 -11.28 4.18
CA PRO A 126 3.79 -10.16 4.13
C PRO A 126 3.02 -9.98 5.44
N VAL A 127 2.83 -8.73 5.84
CA VAL A 127 2.02 -8.39 7.02
C VAL A 127 0.55 -8.65 6.68
N GLU A 128 -0.18 -9.30 7.58
CA GLU A 128 -1.60 -9.59 7.39
C GLU A 128 -2.39 -8.31 7.10
N GLY A 129 -3.31 -8.37 6.12
CA GLY A 129 -4.09 -7.22 5.67
C GLY A 129 -3.30 -6.18 4.86
N ARG A 130 -2.10 -6.51 4.39
CA ARG A 130 -1.29 -5.68 3.52
C ARG A 130 -0.98 -6.42 2.23
N PHE A 131 -1.82 -6.21 1.21
CA PHE A 131 -1.71 -6.86 -0.09
C PHE A 131 -1.65 -8.40 0.02
N ASN A 132 -2.44 -8.98 0.93
CA ASN A 132 -2.50 -10.43 1.12
C ASN A 132 -3.32 -11.08 0.04
N GLN A 133 -2.77 -12.13 -0.55
CA GLN A 133 -3.36 -12.86 -1.66
C GLN A 133 -3.94 -14.19 -1.21
N LEU A 134 -5.05 -14.56 -1.85
CA LEU A 134 -5.72 -15.85 -1.73
C LEU A 134 -6.14 -16.28 -3.14
N GLU A 135 -5.76 -17.49 -3.53
CA GLU A 135 -6.19 -18.08 -4.80
C GLU A 135 -7.57 -18.70 -4.61
N LEU A 136 -8.49 -18.34 -5.50
CA LEU A 136 -9.86 -18.85 -5.45
C LEU A 136 -10.01 -20.11 -6.31
N SER A 137 -10.95 -20.98 -5.93
CA SER A 137 -11.26 -22.23 -6.63
C SER A 137 -11.66 -22.04 -8.11
N ASN A 138 -12.16 -20.85 -8.48
CA ASN A 138 -12.46 -20.50 -9.88
C ASN A 138 -11.22 -20.00 -10.66
N GLY A 139 -10.03 -19.93 -10.03
CA GLY A 139 -8.78 -19.46 -10.61
C GLY A 139 -8.62 -17.95 -10.67
N ALA A 140 -9.47 -17.17 -9.99
CA ALA A 140 -9.25 -15.75 -9.71
C ALA A 140 -8.35 -15.58 -8.48
N VAL A 141 -7.81 -14.38 -8.28
CA VAL A 141 -7.00 -14.03 -7.10
C VAL A 141 -7.73 -12.96 -6.29
N ALA A 142 -7.95 -13.18 -5.01
CA ALA A 142 -8.41 -12.16 -4.09
C ALA A 142 -7.24 -11.51 -3.35
N ILE A 143 -7.23 -10.18 -3.28
CA ILE A 143 -6.24 -9.39 -2.56
C ILE A 143 -6.93 -8.62 -1.45
N ILE A 144 -6.52 -8.85 -0.21
CA ILE A 144 -7.04 -8.16 0.97
C ILE A 144 -6.04 -7.09 1.38
N ASP A 145 -6.49 -5.84 1.42
CA ASP A 145 -5.62 -4.70 1.71
C ASP A 145 -6.26 -3.65 2.62
N TYR A 146 -5.44 -3.00 3.44
CA TYR A 146 -5.86 -1.94 4.35
C TYR A 146 -6.01 -0.56 3.68
N SER A 147 -6.07 -0.48 2.37
CA SER A 147 -6.20 0.76 1.60
C SER A 147 -7.52 1.47 1.89
N HIS A 148 -7.48 2.48 2.77
CA HIS A 148 -8.63 3.26 3.24
C HIS A 148 -8.49 4.76 2.96
N THR A 149 -7.55 5.15 2.13
CA THR A 149 -7.33 6.52 1.65
C THR A 149 -7.30 6.56 0.12
N PRO A 150 -7.58 7.71 -0.52
CA PRO A 150 -7.51 7.84 -1.97
C PRO A 150 -6.16 7.39 -2.55
N ASP A 151 -5.05 7.87 -2.00
CA ASP A 151 -3.70 7.52 -2.46
C ASP A 151 -3.39 6.03 -2.29
N SER A 152 -3.75 5.42 -1.14
CA SER A 152 -3.49 3.99 -0.94
C SER A 152 -4.33 3.11 -1.86
N LEU A 153 -5.61 3.44 -2.08
CA LEU A 153 -6.49 2.72 -2.99
C LEU A 153 -5.96 2.79 -4.42
N GLN A 154 -5.59 3.98 -4.88
CA GLN A 154 -5.01 4.17 -6.20
C GLN A 154 -3.73 3.35 -6.40
N LYS A 155 -2.83 3.36 -5.42
CA LYS A 155 -1.58 2.58 -5.46
C LYS A 155 -1.83 1.07 -5.48
N ALA A 156 -2.79 0.57 -4.71
CA ALA A 156 -3.15 -0.85 -4.72
C ALA A 156 -3.68 -1.28 -6.10
N ILE A 157 -4.65 -0.54 -6.67
CA ILE A 157 -5.21 -0.84 -7.99
C ILE A 157 -4.12 -0.73 -9.08
N ALA A 158 -3.29 0.33 -9.04
CA ALA A 158 -2.21 0.52 -10.00
C ALA A 158 -1.18 -0.62 -9.95
N THR A 159 -0.84 -1.12 -8.74
CA THR A 159 0.05 -2.27 -8.58
C THR A 159 -0.53 -3.52 -9.24
N ILE A 160 -1.81 -3.82 -9.01
CA ILE A 160 -2.49 -4.95 -9.63
C ILE A 160 -2.47 -4.80 -11.16
N ARG A 161 -2.81 -3.62 -11.66
CA ARG A 161 -2.82 -3.35 -13.11
C ARG A 161 -1.42 -3.51 -13.73
N GLU A 162 -0.37 -3.09 -13.04
CA GLU A 162 1.01 -3.24 -13.50
C GLU A 162 1.41 -4.72 -13.60
N ILE A 163 1.07 -5.54 -12.59
CA ILE A 163 1.34 -6.98 -12.60
C ILE A 163 0.58 -7.66 -13.76
N LEU A 164 -0.70 -7.38 -13.93
CA LEU A 164 -1.50 -7.93 -15.01
C LEU A 164 -0.94 -7.55 -16.39
N SER A 165 -0.56 -6.28 -16.56
CA SER A 165 -0.01 -5.77 -17.84
C SER A 165 1.37 -6.35 -18.14
N GLY A 166 2.22 -6.54 -17.12
CA GLY A 166 3.54 -7.16 -17.26
C GLY A 166 3.47 -8.61 -17.78
N ASN A 167 2.40 -9.31 -17.45
CA ASN A 167 2.13 -10.67 -17.91
C ASN A 167 1.34 -10.72 -19.23
N GLY A 168 1.09 -9.56 -19.87
CA GLY A 168 0.30 -9.47 -21.12
C GLY A 168 -1.19 -9.81 -20.93
N SER A 169 -1.67 -9.84 -19.70
CA SER A 169 -3.04 -10.23 -19.38
C SER A 169 -4.02 -9.08 -19.57
N LYS A 170 -5.22 -9.41 -20.08
CA LYS A 170 -6.40 -8.52 -20.15
C LYS A 170 -7.41 -8.80 -19.04
N ASN A 171 -7.01 -9.49 -17.99
CA ASN A 171 -7.88 -9.83 -16.89
C ASN A 171 -8.36 -8.58 -16.15
N ARG A 172 -9.55 -8.68 -15.54
CA ARG A 172 -10.24 -7.56 -14.91
C ARG A 172 -9.78 -7.37 -13.47
N ILE A 173 -9.93 -6.14 -13.00
CA ILE A 173 -9.84 -5.78 -11.58
C ILE A 173 -11.25 -5.48 -11.08
N ILE A 174 -11.71 -6.24 -10.11
CA ILE A 174 -12.97 -6.06 -9.39
C ILE A 174 -12.63 -5.48 -8.02
N THR A 175 -13.05 -4.26 -7.72
CA THR A 175 -12.72 -3.62 -6.44
C THR A 175 -13.93 -3.57 -5.52
N VAL A 176 -13.81 -4.15 -4.31
CA VAL A 176 -14.78 -4.07 -3.23
C VAL A 176 -14.25 -3.11 -2.16
N PHE A 177 -14.98 -2.03 -1.88
CA PHE A 177 -14.54 -1.08 -0.86
C PHE A 177 -15.69 -0.32 -0.22
N GLY A 178 -15.43 0.24 0.95
CA GLY A 178 -16.30 1.18 1.64
C GLY A 178 -15.47 2.23 2.39
N CYS A 179 -16.17 3.16 3.03
CA CYS A 179 -15.53 4.17 3.87
C CYS A 179 -16.05 4.13 5.30
N GLY A 180 -15.17 4.41 6.27
CA GLY A 180 -15.54 4.48 7.67
C GLY A 180 -16.36 5.71 8.01
N GLY A 181 -17.37 5.53 8.89
CA GLY A 181 -18.13 6.60 9.51
C GLY A 181 -17.35 7.32 10.60
N ASN A 182 -17.77 8.54 10.96
CA ASN A 182 -17.12 9.42 11.95
C ASN A 182 -15.62 9.64 11.66
N ARG A 183 -15.30 9.76 10.39
CA ARG A 183 -13.96 10.02 9.84
C ARG A 183 -14.05 11.13 8.79
N ASP A 184 -12.93 11.48 8.20
CA ASP A 184 -12.86 12.47 7.13
C ASP A 184 -13.79 12.08 5.96
N LYS A 185 -14.83 12.89 5.75
CA LYS A 185 -15.81 12.69 4.69
C LYS A 185 -15.30 13.14 3.31
N THR A 186 -14.34 14.05 3.28
CA THR A 186 -13.85 14.64 2.02
C THR A 186 -13.17 13.61 1.12
N LYS A 187 -12.66 12.52 1.69
CA LYS A 187 -12.04 11.42 0.95
C LYS A 187 -13.06 10.51 0.24
N ARG A 188 -14.35 10.48 0.69
CA ARG A 188 -15.36 9.53 0.18
C ARG A 188 -15.58 9.67 -1.34
N PRO A 189 -15.91 10.86 -1.86
CA PRO A 189 -16.08 11.03 -3.31
C PRO A 189 -14.78 10.78 -4.08
N MET A 190 -13.61 11.14 -3.53
CA MET A 190 -12.33 10.87 -4.18
C MET A 190 -12.04 9.37 -4.31
N MET A 191 -12.41 8.57 -3.30
CA MET A 191 -12.25 7.11 -3.36
C MET A 191 -13.22 6.50 -4.38
N GLY A 192 -14.44 7.00 -4.49
CA GLY A 192 -15.40 6.60 -5.52
C GLY A 192 -14.89 6.87 -6.94
N GLU A 193 -14.37 8.06 -7.19
CA GLU A 193 -13.76 8.44 -8.47
C GLU A 193 -12.58 7.52 -8.81
N ILE A 194 -11.63 7.32 -7.88
CA ILE A 194 -10.44 6.49 -8.09
C ILE A 194 -10.82 5.03 -8.34
N ALA A 195 -11.71 4.45 -7.53
CA ALA A 195 -12.11 3.06 -7.72
C ALA A 195 -12.70 2.83 -9.10
N THR A 196 -13.65 3.68 -9.53
CA THR A 196 -14.31 3.52 -10.83
C THR A 196 -13.43 3.91 -12.02
N GLU A 197 -12.44 4.80 -11.83
CA GLU A 197 -11.52 5.18 -12.89
C GLU A 197 -10.50 4.08 -13.21
N TYR A 198 -10.01 3.38 -12.20
CA TYR A 198 -8.88 2.45 -12.36
C TYR A 198 -9.26 0.96 -12.31
N SER A 199 -10.50 0.61 -11.88
CA SER A 199 -11.00 -0.76 -11.89
C SER A 199 -11.95 -1.01 -13.05
N ASP A 200 -12.13 -2.28 -13.42
CA ASP A 200 -13.07 -2.69 -14.47
C ASP A 200 -14.50 -2.82 -13.90
N GLU A 201 -14.62 -3.22 -12.63
CA GLU A 201 -15.89 -3.32 -11.90
C GLU A 201 -15.67 -2.89 -10.45
N VAL A 202 -16.67 -2.24 -9.84
CA VAL A 202 -16.61 -1.77 -8.45
C VAL A 202 -17.86 -2.19 -7.69
N ILE A 203 -17.69 -2.70 -6.48
CA ILE A 203 -18.78 -2.96 -5.55
C ILE A 203 -18.57 -2.07 -4.34
N ILE A 204 -19.46 -1.09 -4.16
CA ILE A 204 -19.44 -0.17 -3.03
C ILE A 204 -20.23 -0.79 -1.89
N THR A 205 -19.61 -0.88 -0.71
CA THR A 205 -20.17 -1.55 0.45
C THR A 205 -19.96 -0.79 1.76
N SER A 206 -20.48 -1.29 2.86
CA SER A 206 -20.22 -0.75 4.19
C SER A 206 -18.84 -1.20 4.69
N ASP A 207 -18.13 -0.30 5.35
CA ASP A 207 -16.92 -0.57 6.15
C ASP A 207 -17.31 -0.60 7.65
N ASN A 208 -16.78 0.27 8.48
CA ASN A 208 -17.20 0.53 9.85
C ASN A 208 -18.10 1.78 9.88
N PRO A 209 -19.42 1.70 9.77
CA PRO A 209 -20.29 2.87 9.72
C PRO A 209 -20.32 3.64 11.04
N ARG A 210 -19.96 3.02 12.15
CA ARG A 210 -19.99 3.59 13.49
C ARG A 210 -21.35 4.19 13.83
N TYR A 211 -21.45 5.50 13.96
CA TYR A 211 -22.72 6.21 14.29
C TYR A 211 -23.38 6.85 13.05
N GLU A 212 -22.81 6.68 11.85
CA GLU A 212 -23.45 7.14 10.61
C GLU A 212 -24.28 6.01 9.98
N GLU A 213 -25.30 6.38 9.22
CA GLU A 213 -26.09 5.41 8.44
C GLU A 213 -25.26 4.93 7.24
N PRO A 214 -25.14 3.61 7.01
CA PRO A 214 -24.27 3.06 5.96
C PRO A 214 -24.59 3.61 4.57
N MET A 215 -25.87 3.72 4.22
CA MET A 215 -26.29 4.25 2.92
C MET A 215 -25.91 5.72 2.73
N ALA A 216 -25.90 6.54 3.80
CA ALA A 216 -25.43 7.92 3.68
C ALA A 216 -23.94 8.01 3.32
N ILE A 217 -23.12 7.09 3.88
CA ILE A 217 -21.71 6.99 3.52
C ILE A 217 -21.53 6.57 2.05
N ILE A 218 -22.35 5.62 1.59
CA ILE A 218 -22.34 5.14 0.20
C ILE A 218 -22.74 6.27 -0.77
N GLU A 219 -23.74 7.08 -0.42
CA GLU A 219 -24.13 8.24 -1.24
C GLU A 219 -23.01 9.31 -1.31
N ASP A 220 -22.26 9.54 -0.21
CA ASP A 220 -21.08 10.41 -0.25
C ASP A 220 -19.98 9.85 -1.19
N ILE A 221 -19.80 8.53 -1.24
CA ILE A 221 -18.85 7.89 -2.18
C ILE A 221 -19.34 8.11 -3.62
N LYS A 222 -20.62 7.89 -3.89
CA LYS A 222 -21.23 8.03 -5.23
C LYS A 222 -21.08 9.43 -5.79
N ALA A 223 -21.08 10.46 -4.95
CA ALA A 223 -20.95 11.85 -5.39
C ALA A 223 -19.69 12.14 -6.22
N GLY A 224 -18.66 11.29 -6.14
CA GLY A 224 -17.43 11.40 -6.94
C GLY A 224 -17.40 10.54 -8.20
N ILE A 225 -18.36 9.63 -8.39
CA ILE A 225 -18.36 8.66 -9.47
C ILE A 225 -18.79 9.29 -10.79
N LYS A 226 -18.06 9.00 -11.86
CA LYS A 226 -18.32 9.49 -13.23
C LYS A 226 -18.58 8.38 -14.25
N LYS A 227 -18.40 7.10 -13.85
CA LYS A 227 -18.56 5.92 -14.70
C LYS A 227 -19.64 5.00 -14.16
N ASP A 228 -20.26 4.21 -15.01
CA ASP A 228 -21.36 3.29 -14.66
C ASP A 228 -20.88 1.86 -14.32
N ASN A 229 -19.56 1.65 -14.13
CA ASN A 229 -18.96 0.36 -13.83
C ASN A 229 -18.98 0.04 -12.33
N TYR A 230 -20.09 0.33 -11.66
CA TYR A 230 -20.24 0.04 -10.23
C TYR A 230 -21.60 -0.52 -9.86
N SER A 231 -21.64 -1.21 -8.73
CA SER A 231 -22.86 -1.63 -8.07
C SER A 231 -22.77 -1.39 -6.57
N ILE A 232 -23.90 -1.40 -5.89
CA ILE A 232 -23.99 -1.21 -4.44
C ILE A 232 -24.48 -2.50 -3.80
N GLU A 233 -23.79 -2.93 -2.76
CA GLU A 233 -24.25 -3.96 -1.83
C GLU A 233 -23.84 -3.53 -0.42
N GLU A 234 -24.81 -3.10 0.39
CA GLU A 234 -24.52 -2.58 1.73
C GLU A 234 -23.86 -3.62 2.64
N ASN A 235 -24.32 -4.88 2.56
CA ASN A 235 -23.76 -5.97 3.34
C ASN A 235 -22.38 -6.38 2.78
N ARG A 236 -21.30 -6.18 3.56
CA ARG A 236 -19.95 -6.42 3.11
C ARG A 236 -19.67 -7.89 2.77
N GLU A 237 -20.21 -8.83 3.51
CA GLU A 237 -20.06 -10.26 3.20
C GLU A 237 -20.66 -10.55 1.82
N LYS A 238 -21.90 -10.13 1.57
CA LYS A 238 -22.57 -10.31 0.27
C LYS A 238 -21.85 -9.55 -0.86
N ALA A 239 -21.26 -8.41 -0.56
CA ALA A 239 -20.45 -7.67 -1.55
C ALA A 239 -19.21 -8.46 -1.99
N ILE A 240 -18.53 -9.11 -1.06
CA ILE A 240 -17.39 -10.00 -1.35
C ILE A 240 -17.84 -11.23 -2.12
N GLU A 241 -18.93 -11.91 -1.67
CA GLU A 241 -19.52 -13.05 -2.37
C GLU A 241 -19.87 -12.69 -3.83
N LYS A 242 -20.53 -11.55 -4.03
CA LYS A 242 -20.87 -11.04 -5.37
C LYS A 242 -19.63 -10.79 -6.22
N ALA A 243 -18.54 -10.26 -5.65
CA ALA A 243 -17.29 -10.09 -6.38
C ALA A 243 -16.69 -11.43 -6.83
N VAL A 244 -16.75 -12.45 -5.97
CA VAL A 244 -16.30 -13.81 -6.32
C VAL A 244 -17.17 -14.42 -7.44
N GLU A 245 -18.48 -14.28 -7.36
CA GLU A 245 -19.42 -14.77 -8.40
C GLU A 245 -19.19 -14.09 -9.76
N LEU A 246 -18.87 -12.81 -9.76
CA LEU A 246 -18.58 -12.04 -10.99
C LEU A 246 -17.22 -12.38 -11.59
N SER A 247 -16.28 -12.86 -10.78
CA SER A 247 -14.91 -13.12 -11.20
C SER A 247 -14.77 -14.38 -12.05
N LYS A 248 -13.76 -14.37 -12.90
CA LYS A 248 -13.37 -15.49 -13.76
C LYS A 248 -11.89 -15.78 -13.57
N LYS A 249 -11.45 -16.93 -14.06
CA LYS A 249 -10.04 -17.33 -14.04
C LYS A 249 -9.13 -16.18 -14.52
N GLY A 250 -8.18 -15.82 -13.68
CA GLY A 250 -7.20 -14.78 -13.91
C GLY A 250 -7.64 -13.38 -13.51
N ASP A 251 -8.94 -13.13 -13.23
CA ASP A 251 -9.39 -11.84 -12.68
C ASP A 251 -8.80 -11.63 -11.27
N VAL A 252 -8.69 -10.37 -10.86
CA VAL A 252 -8.22 -10.00 -9.53
C VAL A 252 -9.31 -9.24 -8.80
N ILE A 253 -9.66 -9.70 -7.59
CA ILE A 253 -10.58 -9.03 -6.68
C ILE A 253 -9.75 -8.28 -5.64
N LEU A 254 -9.84 -6.95 -5.60
CA LEU A 254 -9.27 -6.13 -4.53
C LEU A 254 -10.32 -5.85 -3.48
N ILE A 255 -10.14 -6.35 -2.26
CA ILE A 255 -10.99 -6.08 -1.11
C ILE A 255 -10.25 -5.09 -0.22
N ALA A 256 -10.68 -3.82 -0.29
CA ALA A 256 -9.97 -2.70 0.31
C ALA A 256 -10.68 -2.13 1.55
N GLY A 257 -9.89 -1.59 2.47
CA GLY A 257 -10.34 -0.81 3.61
C GLY A 257 -10.01 -1.44 4.96
N LYS A 258 -10.40 -2.68 5.21
CA LYS A 258 -10.30 -3.34 6.52
C LYS A 258 -8.99 -4.09 6.74
N GLY A 259 -8.41 -4.66 5.68
CA GLY A 259 -7.17 -5.44 5.81
C GLY A 259 -7.31 -6.58 6.84
N HIS A 260 -6.58 -6.48 7.95
CA HIS A 260 -6.56 -7.48 9.03
C HIS A 260 -7.67 -7.29 10.08
N GLU A 261 -8.56 -6.29 9.93
CA GLU A 261 -9.66 -6.12 10.89
C GLU A 261 -10.65 -7.28 10.83
N THR A 262 -11.00 -7.83 11.99
CA THR A 262 -11.92 -8.96 12.13
C THR A 262 -13.29 -8.54 12.66
N TYR A 263 -13.64 -7.26 12.54
CA TYR A 263 -14.90 -6.73 13.05
C TYR A 263 -15.48 -5.64 12.16
N GLN A 264 -16.79 -5.45 12.25
CA GLN A 264 -17.51 -4.26 11.78
C GLN A 264 -18.09 -3.52 12.97
N GLU A 265 -17.79 -2.23 13.10
CA GLU A 265 -18.27 -1.38 14.18
C GLU A 265 -19.56 -0.66 13.76
N ILE A 266 -20.69 -0.96 14.44
CA ILE A 266 -22.01 -0.36 14.22
C ILE A 266 -22.51 0.17 15.56
N LYS A 267 -22.78 1.48 15.66
CA LYS A 267 -23.28 2.16 16.87
C LYS A 267 -22.46 1.82 18.13
N GLY A 268 -21.12 1.74 17.97
CA GLY A 268 -20.19 1.44 19.06
C GLY A 268 -20.06 -0.05 19.41
N ILE A 269 -20.81 -0.93 18.76
CA ILE A 269 -20.74 -2.38 18.95
C ILE A 269 -19.90 -2.99 17.83
N LYS A 270 -18.94 -3.84 18.17
CA LYS A 270 -18.13 -4.60 17.24
C LYS A 270 -18.79 -5.95 16.96
N HIS A 271 -19.19 -6.15 15.73
CA HIS A 271 -19.69 -7.43 15.21
C HIS A 271 -18.56 -8.14 14.50
N HIS A 272 -18.44 -9.45 14.65
CA HIS A 272 -17.42 -10.23 13.93
C HIS A 272 -17.65 -10.14 12.43
N LEU A 273 -16.62 -9.76 11.69
CA LEU A 273 -16.59 -9.72 10.23
C LEU A 273 -15.13 -9.67 9.79
N SER A 274 -14.67 -10.69 9.09
CA SER A 274 -13.32 -10.79 8.55
C SER A 274 -13.38 -10.99 7.05
N ASP A 275 -12.82 -10.06 6.30
CA ASP A 275 -12.73 -10.18 4.83
C ASP A 275 -12.02 -11.48 4.44
N ARG A 276 -10.98 -11.87 5.20
CA ARG A 276 -10.21 -13.08 4.96
C ARG A 276 -11.04 -14.34 5.15
N GLU A 277 -11.76 -14.46 6.28
CA GLU A 277 -12.61 -15.63 6.55
C GLU A 277 -13.72 -15.80 5.51
N ILE A 278 -14.23 -14.67 4.98
CA ILE A 278 -15.24 -14.70 3.93
C ILE A 278 -14.63 -15.25 2.64
N VAL A 279 -13.46 -14.76 2.22
CA VAL A 279 -12.76 -15.19 1.00
C VAL A 279 -12.34 -16.65 1.09
N GLU A 280 -11.84 -17.11 2.24
CA GLU A 280 -11.38 -18.49 2.47
C GLU A 280 -12.48 -19.55 2.23
N LYS A 281 -13.76 -19.17 2.28
CA LYS A 281 -14.88 -20.06 1.91
C LYS A 281 -14.87 -20.43 0.42
N PHE A 282 -14.14 -19.71 -0.41
CA PHE A 282 -14.09 -19.85 -1.88
C PHE A 282 -12.71 -20.27 -2.41
N CYS A 283 -11.75 -20.56 -1.53
CA CYS A 283 -10.41 -21.04 -1.89
C CYS A 283 -10.36 -22.54 -2.21
#